data_d7ecf3caf75f36eb276e2be347a3982e
#
_entry.id   d7ecf3caf75f36eb276e2be347a3982e
#
_cell.length_a   1.000
_cell.length_b   1.000
_cell.length_c   1.000
_cell.angle_alpha   90.00
_cell.angle_beta   90.00
_cell.angle_gamma   90.00
#
_symmetry.space_group_name_H-M   'P 1'
#
loop_
_entity.id
_entity.type
_entity.pdbx_description
1 polymer ?
#
loop_
_entity_poly.entity_id
_entity_poly.type
_entity_poly.pdbx_seq_one_letter_code
_entity_poly.pdbx_strand_id
1 'polypeptide(L)'
;ATFLCLASLPLGRCEAPLRRLASQEPMTAGEISRLMTDFASLHVDACREAWKDARDAHGAPPSPDLIAAHGQTVFHQPPHSWQLLQPAPVAAAMGVPVVCDLRQADLAAGGQGAPLTPMADYVLFARPSSPVHVVNLGGFCNVTIVPPRAEGDGEASHLERASRIQGRDVCPCNHLLDEVARRGMGRPYDADGREAMEGRVDAGLRRELRDVLATLGREGRSLGTGDELGSLVASFLEIAGPGDAAATACAAIADLAVAALPREGPVLLLGGGARNGRLEREFRRAAGQQRVESPPMPAEAREAACWAVLGALAEDGVEVSLPAVTGRGTSRTPGLWTR
;
A
#
# COMPACT_ATOMS: atom_id res chain seq x y z
N ALA A 1 18.65 4.43 2.27
CA ALA A 1 17.63 5.14 3.06
C ALA A 1 17.60 4.54 4.47
N THR A 2 17.36 5.38 5.47
CA THR A 2 17.25 4.97 6.88
C THR A 2 15.88 5.39 7.40
N PHE A 3 15.12 4.43 7.96
CA PHE A 3 13.87 4.72 8.65
C PHE A 3 14.19 5.26 10.04
N LEU A 4 13.58 6.40 10.44
CA LEU A 4 13.83 7.02 11.74
C LEU A 4 12.66 6.83 12.71
N CYS A 5 11.45 7.19 12.29
CA CYS A 5 10.28 7.18 13.17
C CYS A 5 8.98 7.02 12.39
N LEU A 6 7.90 6.76 13.11
CA LEU A 6 6.53 6.72 12.60
C LEU A 6 5.61 7.42 13.58
N ALA A 7 4.85 8.40 13.10
CA ALA A 7 3.68 8.91 13.81
C ALA A 7 2.40 8.41 13.14
N SER A 8 1.40 8.08 13.93
CA SER A 8 0.09 7.62 13.47
C SER A 8 -1.01 8.34 14.23
N LEU A 9 -1.82 9.10 13.53
CA LEU A 9 -2.94 9.84 14.08
C LEU A 9 -4.28 9.26 13.61
N PRO A 10 -5.30 9.23 14.48
CA PRO A 10 -6.65 8.85 14.05
C PRO A 10 -7.21 9.90 13.09
N LEU A 11 -7.98 9.46 12.09
CA LEU A 11 -8.62 10.35 11.12
C LEU A 11 -9.64 11.31 11.76
N GLY A 12 -10.19 10.94 12.94
CA GLY A 12 -11.12 11.78 13.69
C GLY A 12 -12.30 12.25 12.84
N ARG A 13 -12.52 13.56 12.82
CA ARG A 13 -13.63 14.18 12.06
C ARG A 13 -13.53 14.00 10.54
N CYS A 14 -12.37 13.65 10.02
CA CYS A 14 -12.19 13.40 8.58
C CYS A 14 -12.66 12.01 8.15
N GLU A 15 -12.79 11.04 9.06
CA GLU A 15 -13.05 9.63 8.74
C GLU A 15 -14.35 9.43 7.97
N ALA A 16 -15.47 9.88 8.51
CA ALA A 16 -16.78 9.69 7.89
C ALA A 16 -16.90 10.42 6.53
N PRO A 17 -16.50 11.71 6.39
CA PRO A 17 -16.50 12.38 5.10
C PRO A 17 -15.57 11.74 4.06
N LEU A 18 -14.38 11.25 4.47
CA LEU A 18 -13.46 10.54 3.55
C LEU A 18 -14.09 9.23 3.05
N ARG A 19 -14.74 8.47 3.93
CA ARG A 19 -15.45 7.24 3.55
C ARG A 19 -16.58 7.53 2.56
N ARG A 20 -17.41 8.54 2.83
CA ARG A 20 -18.50 8.97 1.91
C ARG A 20 -17.94 9.31 0.54
N LEU A 21 -16.86 10.10 0.49
CA LEU A 21 -16.26 10.50 -0.79
C LEU A 21 -15.65 9.29 -1.54
N ALA A 22 -14.96 8.41 -0.84
CA ALA A 22 -14.39 7.19 -1.42
C ALA A 22 -15.46 6.21 -1.91
N SER A 23 -16.62 6.16 -1.24
CA SER A 23 -17.80 5.37 -1.67
C SER A 23 -18.60 6.04 -2.79
N GLN A 24 -18.13 7.16 -3.34
CA GLN A 24 -18.78 7.92 -4.40
C GLN A 24 -20.18 8.46 -4.01
N GLU A 25 -20.44 8.65 -2.72
CA GLU A 25 -21.66 9.29 -2.25
C GLU A 25 -21.65 10.78 -2.59
N PRO A 26 -22.80 11.38 -2.93
CA PRO A 26 -22.88 12.79 -3.26
C PRO A 26 -22.37 13.69 -2.13
N MET A 27 -21.49 14.63 -2.48
CA MET A 27 -20.99 15.69 -1.60
C MET A 27 -20.99 17.02 -2.34
N THR A 28 -21.32 18.10 -1.63
CA THR A 28 -21.23 19.45 -2.18
C THR A 28 -19.77 19.91 -2.25
N ALA A 29 -19.47 20.85 -3.16
CA ALA A 29 -18.13 21.44 -3.24
C ALA A 29 -17.69 22.08 -1.91
N GLY A 30 -18.62 22.65 -1.14
CA GLY A 30 -18.34 23.22 0.18
C GLY A 30 -17.97 22.14 1.21
N GLU A 31 -18.61 20.97 1.20
CA GLU A 31 -18.23 19.83 2.06
C GLU A 31 -16.84 19.32 1.71
N ILE A 32 -16.56 19.14 0.41
CA ILE A 32 -15.24 18.70 -0.05
C ILE A 32 -14.15 19.70 0.33
N SER A 33 -14.39 21.01 0.14
CA SER A 33 -13.42 22.05 0.49
C SER A 33 -13.09 22.05 1.98
N ARG A 34 -14.11 21.92 2.85
CA ARG A 34 -13.89 21.82 4.31
C ARG A 34 -13.11 20.54 4.65
N LEU A 35 -13.46 19.40 4.07
CA LEU A 35 -12.76 18.15 4.27
C LEU A 35 -11.28 18.26 3.88
N MET A 36 -10.97 18.90 2.74
CA MET A 36 -9.58 19.12 2.31
C MET A 36 -8.78 19.95 3.33
N THR A 37 -9.38 21.00 3.89
CA THR A 37 -8.75 21.84 4.90
C THR A 37 -8.50 21.07 6.21
N ASP A 38 -9.52 20.35 6.68
CA ASP A 38 -9.42 19.54 7.89
C ASP A 38 -8.38 18.42 7.75
N PHE A 39 -8.35 17.78 6.59
CA PHE A 39 -7.41 16.72 6.30
C PHE A 39 -5.96 17.23 6.15
N ALA A 40 -5.78 18.43 5.56
CA ALA A 40 -4.47 19.08 5.53
C ALA A 40 -3.98 19.43 6.94
N SER A 41 -4.85 19.90 7.84
CA SER A 41 -4.51 20.16 9.25
C SER A 41 -4.04 18.88 9.96
N LEU A 42 -4.69 17.76 9.72
CA LEU A 42 -4.29 16.47 10.28
C LEU A 42 -2.90 16.04 9.76
N HIS A 43 -2.59 16.31 8.49
CA HIS A 43 -1.24 16.06 7.95
C HIS A 43 -0.18 16.94 8.64
N VAL A 44 -0.49 18.22 8.91
CA VAL A 44 0.41 19.10 9.66
C VAL A 44 0.72 18.52 11.04
N ASP A 45 -0.31 18.07 11.75
CA ASP A 45 -0.14 17.50 13.10
C ASP A 45 0.69 16.21 13.05
N ALA A 46 0.44 15.33 12.10
CA ALA A 46 1.22 14.11 11.91
C ALA A 46 2.70 14.40 11.56
N CYS A 47 2.95 15.38 10.69
CA CYS A 47 4.30 15.79 10.34
C CYS A 47 5.05 16.36 11.56
N ARG A 48 4.40 17.19 12.37
CA ARG A 48 5.00 17.76 13.58
C ARG A 48 5.34 16.69 14.61
N GLU A 49 4.44 15.74 14.82
CA GLU A 49 4.68 14.65 15.77
C GLU A 49 5.84 13.76 15.30
N ALA A 50 5.80 13.28 14.05
CA ALA A 50 6.87 12.47 13.49
C ALA A 50 8.22 13.20 13.54
N TRP A 51 8.26 14.49 13.19
CA TRP A 51 9.50 15.24 13.17
C TRP A 51 10.05 15.52 14.57
N LYS A 52 9.16 15.75 15.54
CA LYS A 52 9.55 15.86 16.95
C LYS A 52 10.23 14.58 17.42
N ASP A 53 9.61 13.43 17.16
CA ASP A 53 10.16 12.12 17.54
C ASP A 53 11.51 11.85 16.86
N ALA A 54 11.66 12.20 15.58
CA ALA A 54 12.93 12.09 14.86
C ALA A 54 14.04 12.94 15.48
N ARG A 55 13.71 14.15 15.92
CA ARG A 55 14.66 15.06 16.61
C ARG A 55 15.06 14.53 17.98
N ASP A 56 14.08 14.13 18.76
CA ASP A 56 14.28 13.70 20.16
C ASP A 56 15.02 12.37 20.25
N ALA A 57 14.71 11.44 19.36
CA ALA A 57 15.31 10.10 19.36
C ALA A 57 16.58 9.96 18.52
N HIS A 58 16.73 10.74 17.45
CA HIS A 58 17.78 10.53 16.44
C HIS A 58 18.59 11.79 16.13
N GLY A 59 18.36 12.91 16.81
CA GLY A 59 19.08 14.16 16.58
C GLY A 59 18.87 14.74 15.17
N ALA A 60 17.70 14.52 14.56
CA ALA A 60 17.38 15.08 13.25
C ALA A 60 17.47 16.61 13.26
N PRO A 61 17.69 17.27 12.09
CA PRO A 61 17.77 18.74 11.99
C PRO A 61 16.44 19.41 12.42
N PRO A 62 16.44 20.73 12.63
CA PRO A 62 15.23 21.46 13.09
C PRO A 62 14.01 21.29 12.19
N SER A 63 14.20 21.12 10.89
CA SER A 63 13.15 20.89 9.90
C SER A 63 13.58 19.84 8.89
N PRO A 64 12.64 19.11 8.23
CA PRO A 64 12.97 18.29 7.07
C PRO A 64 13.31 19.18 5.88
N ASP A 65 13.97 18.63 4.86
CA ASP A 65 14.24 19.33 3.61
C ASP A 65 13.03 19.29 2.67
N LEU A 66 12.21 18.24 2.79
CA LEU A 66 11.08 17.93 1.91
C LEU A 66 10.02 17.11 2.63
N ILE A 67 8.76 17.34 2.31
CA ILE A 67 7.64 16.47 2.67
C ILE A 67 7.08 15.85 1.39
N ALA A 68 7.00 14.53 1.35
CA ALA A 68 6.30 13.81 0.29
C ALA A 68 4.98 13.25 0.84
N ALA A 69 3.86 13.67 0.25
CA ALA A 69 2.53 13.33 0.74
C ALA A 69 1.69 12.59 -0.31
N HIS A 70 1.08 11.48 0.10
CA HIS A 70 0.18 10.70 -0.77
C HIS A 70 -1.21 11.32 -0.87
N GLY A 71 -1.74 11.81 0.24
CA GLY A 71 -3.15 12.12 0.39
C GLY A 71 -4.01 10.86 0.49
N GLN A 72 -5.33 11.00 0.35
CA GLN A 72 -6.28 9.89 0.34
C GLN A 72 -6.76 9.61 -1.09
N THR A 73 -6.55 8.40 -1.58
CA THR A 73 -7.16 7.98 -2.84
C THR A 73 -8.67 7.88 -2.66
N VAL A 74 -9.41 8.76 -3.30
CA VAL A 74 -10.88 8.79 -3.28
C VAL A 74 -11.49 8.26 -4.57
N PHE A 75 -10.71 8.27 -5.65
CA PHE A 75 -11.09 7.67 -6.93
C PHE A 75 -9.84 7.23 -7.70
N HIS A 76 -9.90 6.06 -8.34
CA HIS A 76 -8.83 5.58 -9.23
C HIS A 76 -9.39 4.64 -10.29
N GLN A 77 -9.49 5.15 -11.50
CA GLN A 77 -9.87 4.40 -12.71
C GLN A 77 -9.16 5.05 -13.90
N PRO A 78 -7.97 4.57 -14.26
CA PRO A 78 -7.17 5.19 -15.32
C PRO A 78 -7.98 5.46 -16.60
N PRO A 79 -7.82 6.62 -17.25
CA PRO A 79 -6.84 7.68 -16.92
C PRO A 79 -7.26 8.64 -15.80
N HIS A 80 -8.35 8.39 -15.10
CA HIS A 80 -8.88 9.25 -14.05
C HIS A 80 -8.44 8.77 -12.66
N SER A 81 -7.90 9.68 -11.86
CA SER A 81 -7.51 9.40 -10.48
C SER A 81 -7.57 10.68 -9.65
N TRP A 82 -7.93 10.55 -8.38
CA TRP A 82 -7.94 11.66 -7.46
C TRP A 82 -7.43 11.25 -6.08
N GLN A 83 -6.29 11.84 -5.69
CA GLN A 83 -5.75 11.82 -4.34
C GLN A 83 -6.17 13.10 -3.64
N LEU A 84 -7.04 13.00 -2.63
CA LEU A 84 -7.50 14.14 -1.86
C LEU A 84 -6.38 14.62 -0.95
N LEU A 85 -5.85 15.80 -1.23
CA LEU A 85 -4.91 16.53 -0.38
C LEU A 85 -4.88 18.00 -0.81
N GLN A 86 -4.68 18.89 0.15
CA GLN A 86 -4.34 20.28 -0.07
C GLN A 86 -2.94 20.54 0.49
N PRO A 87 -1.89 20.59 -0.36
CA PRO A 87 -0.50 20.64 0.12
C PRO A 87 -0.08 22.01 0.67
N ALA A 88 -0.68 23.11 0.21
CA ALA A 88 -0.28 24.47 0.59
C ALA A 88 -0.32 24.73 2.11
N PRO A 89 -1.36 24.31 2.87
CA PRO A 89 -1.36 24.47 4.32
C PRO A 89 -0.24 23.68 5.00
N VAL A 90 0.13 22.51 4.45
CA VAL A 90 1.24 21.70 4.99
C VAL A 90 2.56 22.40 4.75
N ALA A 91 2.82 22.87 3.53
CA ALA A 91 4.04 23.62 3.20
C ALA A 91 4.18 24.87 4.05
N ALA A 92 3.10 25.67 4.17
CA ALA A 92 3.11 26.89 4.97
C ALA A 92 3.35 26.62 6.47
N ALA A 93 2.75 25.57 7.02
CA ALA A 93 2.87 25.25 8.45
C ALA A 93 4.22 24.64 8.83
N MET A 94 4.86 23.94 7.91
CA MET A 94 6.17 23.28 8.12
C MET A 94 7.34 24.10 7.59
N GLY A 95 7.10 25.09 6.74
CA GLY A 95 8.13 25.95 6.14
C GLY A 95 9.05 25.24 5.16
N VAL A 96 8.57 24.16 4.53
CA VAL A 96 9.36 23.33 3.59
C VAL A 96 8.54 22.94 2.36
N PRO A 97 9.20 22.63 1.23
CA PRO A 97 8.50 22.15 0.05
C PRO A 97 7.68 20.87 0.33
N VAL A 98 6.54 20.78 -0.35
CA VAL A 98 5.70 19.56 -0.35
C VAL A 98 5.54 19.07 -1.76
N VAL A 99 5.87 17.80 -2.01
CA VAL A 99 5.54 17.08 -3.25
C VAL A 99 4.38 16.12 -2.99
N CYS A 100 3.41 16.11 -3.89
CA CYS A 100 2.26 15.22 -3.79
C CYS A 100 1.80 14.80 -5.19
N ASP A 101 0.79 13.93 -5.25
CA ASP A 101 0.13 13.45 -6.47
C ASP A 101 1.10 12.98 -7.57
N LEU A 102 2.03 12.10 -7.19
CA LEU A 102 2.99 11.51 -8.13
C LEU A 102 2.31 10.66 -9.22
N ARG A 103 1.03 10.27 -9.03
CA ARG A 103 0.25 9.45 -9.98
C ARG A 103 -0.10 10.18 -11.27
N GLN A 104 -0.41 11.48 -11.18
CA GLN A 104 -0.88 12.25 -12.34
C GLN A 104 0.16 12.33 -13.46
N ALA A 105 1.44 12.39 -13.12
CA ALA A 105 2.50 12.38 -14.13
C ALA A 105 2.54 11.06 -14.92
N ASP A 106 2.35 9.95 -14.23
CA ASP A 106 2.28 8.62 -14.85
C ASP A 106 1.04 8.47 -15.74
N LEU A 107 -0.14 8.87 -15.23
CA LEU A 107 -1.39 8.88 -15.99
C LEU A 107 -1.32 9.77 -17.23
N ALA A 108 -0.74 10.96 -17.11
CA ALA A 108 -0.54 11.88 -18.23
C ALA A 108 0.41 11.31 -19.30
N ALA A 109 1.31 10.41 -18.91
CA ALA A 109 2.20 9.68 -19.82
C ALA A 109 1.56 8.38 -20.38
N GLY A 110 0.26 8.16 -20.15
CA GLY A 110 -0.48 6.99 -20.61
C GLY A 110 -0.35 5.74 -19.75
N GLY A 111 0.24 5.88 -18.54
CA GLY A 111 0.36 4.79 -17.58
C GLY A 111 -0.91 4.57 -16.76
N GLN A 112 -0.84 3.58 -15.88
CA GLN A 112 -1.95 3.21 -14.99
C GLN A 112 -1.97 4.03 -13.68
N GLY A 113 -0.95 4.85 -13.37
CA GLY A 113 -0.84 5.62 -12.14
C GLY A 113 -0.59 4.79 -10.86
N ALA A 114 -0.53 3.48 -11.00
CA ALA A 114 -0.28 2.51 -9.92
C ALA A 114 0.26 1.20 -10.49
N PRO A 115 1.02 0.40 -9.69
CA PRO A 115 1.62 0.79 -8.42
C PRO A 115 2.88 1.66 -8.61
N LEU A 116 3.12 2.62 -7.71
CA LEU A 116 4.32 3.47 -7.72
C LEU A 116 5.40 2.99 -6.75
N THR A 117 5.00 2.28 -5.70
CA THR A 117 5.90 1.80 -4.63
C THR A 117 7.03 0.87 -5.08
N PRO A 118 6.97 0.14 -6.22
CA PRO A 118 8.07 -0.76 -6.62
C PRO A 118 9.43 -0.08 -6.74
N MET A 119 9.52 1.17 -7.19
CA MET A 119 10.76 1.93 -7.21
C MET A 119 11.29 2.20 -5.79
N ALA A 120 10.41 2.59 -4.88
CA ALA A 120 10.79 2.80 -3.49
C ALA A 120 11.17 1.48 -2.80
N ASP A 121 10.49 0.38 -3.08
CA ASP A 121 10.86 -0.95 -2.58
C ASP A 121 12.28 -1.33 -3.00
N TYR A 122 12.68 -0.99 -4.23
CA TYR A 122 14.06 -1.20 -4.69
C TYR A 122 15.06 -0.40 -3.84
N VAL A 123 14.79 0.88 -3.59
CA VAL A 123 15.68 1.74 -2.80
C VAL A 123 15.77 1.26 -1.35
N LEU A 124 14.65 0.82 -0.78
CA LEU A 124 14.57 0.42 0.63
C LEU A 124 15.11 -0.98 0.89
N PHE A 125 14.90 -1.94 -0.02
CA PHE A 125 15.06 -3.35 0.28
C PHE A 125 16.03 -4.09 -0.63
N ALA A 126 16.54 -3.50 -1.73
CA ALA A 126 17.50 -4.17 -2.60
C ALA A 126 18.79 -4.56 -1.85
N ARG A 127 19.25 -5.79 -2.07
CA ARG A 127 20.44 -6.39 -1.47
C ARG A 127 21.55 -6.58 -2.53
N PRO A 128 22.82 -6.65 -2.12
CA PRO A 128 23.93 -6.75 -3.09
C PRO A 128 23.86 -7.97 -4.01
N SER A 129 23.50 -9.14 -3.51
CA SER A 129 23.71 -10.41 -4.23
C SER A 129 22.47 -11.28 -4.39
N SER A 130 21.31 -10.88 -3.87
CA SER A 130 20.09 -11.70 -3.96
C SER A 130 18.85 -10.84 -4.21
N PRO A 131 17.87 -11.34 -5.00
CA PRO A 131 16.59 -10.67 -5.10
C PRO A 131 15.88 -10.68 -3.75
N VAL A 132 14.96 -9.72 -3.56
CA VAL A 132 14.07 -9.66 -2.38
C VAL A 132 12.63 -9.53 -2.89
N HIS A 133 11.72 -10.25 -2.28
CA HIS A 133 10.31 -10.17 -2.63
C HIS A 133 9.55 -9.42 -1.54
N VAL A 134 8.95 -8.31 -1.92
CA VAL A 134 8.09 -7.51 -1.04
C VAL A 134 6.65 -7.90 -1.28
N VAL A 135 5.98 -8.39 -0.26
CA VAL A 135 4.54 -8.69 -0.26
C VAL A 135 3.84 -7.69 0.63
N ASN A 136 3.08 -6.81 0.02
CA ASN A 136 2.28 -5.81 0.74
C ASN A 136 0.86 -6.35 0.95
N LEU A 137 0.52 -6.63 2.19
CA LEU A 137 -0.79 -7.07 2.64
C LEU A 137 -1.64 -5.84 3.03
N GLY A 138 -2.00 -5.04 2.04
CA GLY A 138 -2.86 -3.86 2.15
C GLY A 138 -4.34 -4.18 1.90
N GLY A 139 -5.14 -3.22 1.45
CA GLY A 139 -6.50 -3.47 0.95
C GLY A 139 -6.50 -4.52 -0.15
N PHE A 140 -5.55 -4.37 -1.10
CA PHE A 140 -5.11 -5.42 -2.02
C PHE A 140 -3.77 -6.00 -1.56
N CYS A 141 -3.56 -7.29 -1.83
CA CYS A 141 -2.25 -7.91 -1.82
C CYS A 141 -1.54 -7.57 -3.13
N ASN A 142 -0.39 -6.91 -3.04
CA ASN A 142 0.49 -6.72 -4.19
C ASN A 142 1.89 -7.22 -3.88
N VAL A 143 2.62 -7.57 -4.92
CA VAL A 143 3.99 -8.08 -4.81
C VAL A 143 4.94 -7.22 -5.65
N THR A 144 6.14 -6.99 -5.10
CA THR A 144 7.26 -6.40 -5.82
C THR A 144 8.42 -7.38 -5.79
N ILE A 145 8.95 -7.72 -6.97
CA ILE A 145 10.17 -8.50 -7.12
C ILE A 145 11.32 -7.50 -7.31
N VAL A 146 12.11 -7.36 -6.28
CA VAL A 146 13.23 -6.41 -6.22
C VAL A 146 14.50 -7.13 -6.68
N PRO A 147 15.12 -6.74 -7.79
CA PRO A 147 16.38 -7.32 -8.25
C PRO A 147 17.53 -6.97 -7.30
N PRO A 148 18.63 -7.75 -7.32
CA PRO A 148 19.79 -7.44 -6.50
C PRO A 148 20.45 -6.12 -6.94
N ARG A 149 21.03 -5.40 -5.96
CA ARG A 149 21.87 -4.23 -6.16
C ARG A 149 23.33 -4.73 -6.25
N ALA A 150 24.01 -4.49 -7.37
CA ALA A 150 25.44 -4.77 -7.44
C ALA A 150 26.26 -3.66 -6.74
N GLU A 151 27.35 -4.06 -6.10
CA GLU A 151 28.32 -3.14 -5.53
C GLU A 151 29.11 -2.44 -6.65
N GLY A 152 29.32 -1.13 -6.54
CA GLY A 152 30.14 -0.35 -7.47
C GLY A 152 29.43 0.08 -8.76
N ASP A 153 28.13 -0.12 -8.90
CA ASP A 153 27.37 0.35 -10.04
C ASP A 153 27.19 1.88 -9.98
N GLY A 154 27.50 2.58 -11.08
CA GLY A 154 27.18 3.98 -11.27
C GLY A 154 25.66 4.20 -11.46
N GLU A 155 25.25 5.48 -11.52
CA GLU A 155 23.82 5.89 -11.62
C GLU A 155 23.11 5.22 -12.83
N ALA A 156 23.75 5.11 -13.98
CA ALA A 156 23.20 4.46 -15.18
C ALA A 156 22.84 2.99 -14.94
N SER A 157 23.63 2.26 -14.14
CA SER A 157 23.36 0.85 -13.84
C SER A 157 22.22 0.67 -12.83
N HIS A 158 21.99 1.65 -11.95
CA HIS A 158 20.83 1.64 -11.05
C HIS A 158 19.51 1.79 -11.81
N LEU A 159 19.46 2.69 -12.81
CA LEU A 159 18.27 2.84 -13.66
C LEU A 159 18.01 1.59 -14.53
N GLU A 160 19.05 0.98 -15.07
CA GLU A 160 18.91 -0.29 -15.81
C GLU A 160 18.39 -1.40 -14.92
N ARG A 161 18.84 -1.49 -13.66
CA ARG A 161 18.32 -2.50 -12.70
C ARG A 161 16.91 -2.18 -12.26
N ALA A 162 16.58 -0.92 -12.05
CA ALA A 162 15.21 -0.50 -11.74
C ALA A 162 14.23 -0.93 -12.84
N SER A 163 14.66 -0.99 -14.11
CA SER A 163 13.83 -1.51 -15.21
C SER A 163 13.51 -3.00 -15.11
N ARG A 164 14.24 -3.75 -14.28
CA ARG A 164 13.99 -5.19 -14.01
C ARG A 164 13.06 -5.42 -12.83
N ILE A 165 12.65 -4.37 -12.12
CA ILE A 165 11.67 -4.47 -11.04
C ILE A 165 10.34 -4.92 -11.64
N GLN A 166 9.72 -5.90 -11.01
CA GLN A 166 8.38 -6.35 -11.37
C GLN A 166 7.44 -6.04 -10.21
N GLY A 167 6.31 -5.42 -10.50
CA GLY A 167 5.27 -5.12 -9.53
C GLY A 167 3.91 -5.51 -10.09
N ARG A 168 3.05 -6.12 -9.27
CA ARG A 168 1.69 -6.47 -9.67
C ARG A 168 0.76 -6.63 -8.49
N ASP A 169 -0.50 -6.33 -8.71
CA ASP A 169 -1.57 -6.71 -7.81
C ASP A 169 -1.85 -8.22 -7.95
N VAL A 170 -2.15 -8.86 -6.83
CA VAL A 170 -2.40 -10.31 -6.75
C VAL A 170 -3.88 -10.58 -6.51
N CYS A 171 -4.46 -10.03 -5.46
CA CYS A 171 -5.85 -10.23 -5.10
C CYS A 171 -6.31 -9.23 -4.03
N PRO A 172 -7.63 -9.06 -3.82
CA PRO A 172 -8.18 -8.43 -2.62
C PRO A 172 -7.62 -9.10 -1.36
N CYS A 173 -7.23 -8.29 -0.35
CA CYS A 173 -6.67 -8.78 0.90
C CYS A 173 -7.46 -8.23 2.09
N ASN A 174 -7.07 -7.11 2.72
CA ASN A 174 -7.83 -6.58 3.85
C ASN A 174 -9.26 -6.19 3.45
N HIS A 175 -9.51 -5.77 2.21
CA HIS A 175 -10.88 -5.52 1.75
C HIS A 175 -11.78 -6.74 1.92
N LEU A 176 -11.27 -7.94 1.60
CA LEU A 176 -12.01 -9.19 1.81
C LEU A 176 -12.13 -9.54 3.29
N LEU A 177 -11.02 -9.46 4.05
CA LEU A 177 -11.00 -9.83 5.46
C LEU A 177 -11.90 -8.90 6.31
N ASP A 178 -11.88 -7.60 6.01
CA ASP A 178 -12.71 -6.61 6.69
C ASP A 178 -14.20 -6.80 6.33
N GLU A 179 -14.51 -7.24 5.11
CA GLU A 179 -15.89 -7.55 4.72
C GLU A 179 -16.41 -8.79 5.46
N VAL A 180 -15.57 -9.83 5.61
CA VAL A 180 -15.90 -10.99 6.44
C VAL A 180 -16.15 -10.57 7.91
N ALA A 181 -15.30 -9.69 8.46
CA ALA A 181 -15.47 -9.20 9.82
C ALA A 181 -16.75 -8.35 9.98
N ARG A 182 -17.04 -7.45 9.04
CA ARG A 182 -18.25 -6.63 9.09
C ARG A 182 -19.53 -7.46 9.05
N ARG A 183 -19.63 -8.37 8.09
CA ARG A 183 -20.85 -9.18 7.89
C ARG A 183 -20.98 -10.33 8.87
N GLY A 184 -19.88 -11.01 9.17
CA GLY A 184 -19.90 -12.20 10.01
C GLY A 184 -19.73 -11.93 11.50
N MET A 185 -18.97 -10.90 11.89
CA MET A 185 -18.61 -10.63 13.28
C MET A 185 -19.19 -9.31 13.80
N GLY A 186 -19.81 -8.49 12.95
CA GLY A 186 -20.34 -7.17 13.33
C GLY A 186 -19.26 -6.17 13.72
N ARG A 187 -18.04 -6.33 13.23
CA ARG A 187 -16.87 -5.50 13.56
C ARG A 187 -16.25 -4.93 12.26
N PRO A 188 -15.58 -3.76 12.29
CA PRO A 188 -14.97 -3.20 11.11
C PRO A 188 -13.82 -4.06 10.55
N TYR A 189 -13.12 -4.81 11.40
CA TYR A 189 -12.04 -5.73 11.04
C TYR A 189 -11.81 -6.75 12.17
N ASP A 190 -11.11 -7.85 11.87
CA ASP A 190 -10.64 -8.85 12.85
C ASP A 190 -9.26 -8.44 13.37
N ALA A 191 -9.23 -7.82 14.56
CA ALA A 191 -8.00 -7.31 15.14
C ALA A 191 -6.97 -8.43 15.36
N ASP A 192 -5.79 -8.27 14.78
CA ASP A 192 -4.67 -9.23 14.80
C ASP A 192 -5.04 -10.64 14.27
N GLY A 193 -6.19 -10.77 13.60
CA GLY A 193 -6.70 -12.03 13.09
C GLY A 193 -7.16 -13.02 14.16
N ARG A 194 -7.67 -12.53 15.30
CA ARG A 194 -8.02 -13.37 16.47
C ARG A 194 -9.09 -14.40 16.17
N GLU A 195 -10.19 -13.99 15.53
CA GLU A 195 -11.27 -14.91 15.16
C GLU A 195 -10.77 -15.90 14.08
N ALA A 196 -10.02 -15.40 13.10
CA ALA A 196 -9.41 -16.24 12.08
C ALA A 196 -8.40 -17.26 12.67
N MET A 197 -7.68 -16.92 13.76
CA MET A 197 -6.75 -17.84 14.41
C MET A 197 -7.44 -19.05 15.03
N GLU A 198 -8.64 -18.89 15.54
CA GLU A 198 -9.47 -19.95 16.13
C GLU A 198 -10.22 -20.76 15.06
N GLY A 199 -10.47 -20.15 13.88
CA GLY A 199 -11.19 -20.76 12.78
C GLY A 199 -10.41 -21.90 12.11
N ARG A 200 -11.17 -22.77 11.42
CA ARG A 200 -10.66 -23.88 10.62
C ARG A 200 -10.71 -23.51 9.14
N VAL A 201 -9.68 -23.91 8.40
CA VAL A 201 -9.67 -23.75 6.94
C VAL A 201 -10.50 -24.84 6.31
N ASP A 202 -11.53 -24.47 5.58
CA ASP A 202 -12.25 -25.37 4.69
C ASP A 202 -11.51 -25.52 3.36
N ALA A 203 -11.15 -26.74 2.99
CA ALA A 203 -10.35 -27.02 1.79
C ALA A 203 -11.13 -26.83 0.48
N GLY A 204 -12.44 -27.02 0.51
CA GLY A 204 -13.33 -26.80 -0.65
C GLY A 204 -13.48 -25.31 -0.94
N LEU A 205 -13.92 -24.56 0.06
CA LEU A 205 -14.08 -23.11 0.01
C LEU A 205 -12.76 -22.39 -0.31
N ARG A 206 -11.62 -22.86 0.25
CA ARG A 206 -10.30 -22.30 -0.05
C ARG A 206 -9.99 -22.39 -1.55
N ARG A 207 -10.28 -23.50 -2.22
CA ARG A 207 -10.04 -23.64 -3.67
C ARG A 207 -10.94 -22.69 -4.45
N GLU A 208 -12.22 -22.69 -4.15
CA GLU A 208 -13.20 -21.84 -4.82
C GLU A 208 -12.83 -20.36 -4.65
N LEU A 209 -12.57 -19.92 -3.41
CA LEU A 209 -12.18 -18.55 -3.11
C LEU A 209 -10.90 -18.15 -3.84
N ARG A 210 -9.91 -19.03 -3.88
CA ARG A 210 -8.66 -18.78 -4.60
C ARG A 210 -8.90 -18.53 -6.10
N ASP A 211 -9.77 -19.32 -6.73
CA ASP A 211 -10.06 -19.18 -8.16
C ASP A 211 -10.81 -17.86 -8.45
N VAL A 212 -11.76 -17.47 -7.61
CA VAL A 212 -12.46 -16.19 -7.70
C VAL A 212 -11.51 -15.03 -7.49
N LEU A 213 -10.71 -15.06 -6.43
CA LEU A 213 -9.75 -13.98 -6.11
C LEU A 213 -8.68 -13.83 -7.20
N ALA A 214 -8.21 -14.92 -7.81
CA ALA A 214 -7.28 -14.89 -8.93
C ALA A 214 -7.89 -14.22 -10.17
N THR A 215 -9.18 -14.33 -10.38
CA THR A 215 -9.90 -13.65 -11.47
C THR A 215 -9.99 -12.15 -11.20
N LEU A 216 -10.41 -11.77 -10.00
CA LEU A 216 -10.49 -10.37 -9.57
C LEU A 216 -9.12 -9.65 -9.64
N GLY A 217 -8.03 -10.35 -9.27
CA GLY A 217 -6.67 -9.82 -9.37
C GLY A 217 -6.19 -9.58 -10.81
N ARG A 218 -6.62 -10.42 -11.76
CA ARG A 218 -6.24 -10.28 -13.19
C ARG A 218 -6.96 -9.13 -13.90
N GLU A 219 -8.17 -8.85 -13.52
CA GLU A 219 -8.98 -7.81 -14.15
C GLU A 219 -8.50 -6.40 -13.83
N GLY A 220 -7.52 -6.25 -12.92
CA GLY A 220 -6.92 -4.97 -12.55
C GLY A 220 -7.94 -3.93 -12.07
N ARG A 221 -9.17 -4.36 -11.82
CA ARG A 221 -10.22 -3.49 -11.31
C ARG A 221 -9.90 -3.18 -9.86
N SER A 222 -9.56 -1.94 -9.57
CA SER A 222 -9.90 -1.44 -8.25
C SER A 222 -11.38 -1.81 -8.08
N LEU A 223 -11.68 -2.66 -7.09
CA LEU A 223 -13.05 -2.97 -6.71
C LEU A 223 -13.73 -1.65 -6.27
N GLY A 224 -13.96 -0.80 -7.24
CA GLY A 224 -14.78 0.38 -7.08
C GLY A 224 -16.20 -0.12 -7.07
N THR A 225 -16.85 -0.02 -5.96
CA THR A 225 -18.29 -0.22 -5.73
C THR A 225 -18.72 -1.53 -5.09
N GLY A 226 -17.93 -2.11 -4.19
CA GLY A 226 -18.46 -2.74 -2.98
C GLY A 226 -19.35 -3.97 -3.04
N ASP A 227 -20.07 -4.25 -4.11
CA ASP A 227 -21.13 -5.25 -4.09
C ASP A 227 -20.67 -6.68 -4.45
N GLU A 228 -19.64 -6.80 -5.29
CA GLU A 228 -19.13 -8.11 -5.71
C GLU A 228 -18.47 -8.88 -4.56
N LEU A 229 -17.63 -8.20 -3.75
CA LEU A 229 -17.06 -8.80 -2.55
C LEU A 229 -18.12 -9.07 -1.48
N GLY A 230 -19.12 -8.18 -1.36
CA GLY A 230 -20.22 -8.34 -0.43
C GLY A 230 -21.02 -9.59 -0.71
N SER A 231 -21.39 -9.83 -1.95
CA SER A 231 -22.12 -11.02 -2.37
C SER A 231 -21.29 -12.30 -2.19
N LEU A 232 -20.00 -12.25 -2.54
CA LEU A 232 -19.07 -13.35 -2.32
C LEU A 232 -18.98 -13.72 -0.86
N VAL A 233 -18.74 -12.73 0.02
CA VAL A 233 -18.64 -12.96 1.47
C VAL A 233 -19.94 -13.47 2.06
N ALA A 234 -21.10 -12.99 1.61
CA ALA A 234 -22.39 -13.47 2.06
C ALA A 234 -22.55 -14.98 1.79
N SER A 235 -22.24 -15.44 0.57
CA SER A 235 -22.30 -16.88 0.21
C SER A 235 -21.32 -17.74 1.03
N PHE A 236 -20.14 -17.22 1.35
CA PHE A 236 -19.19 -17.94 2.22
C PHE A 236 -19.67 -18.06 3.66
N LEU A 237 -20.31 -17.01 4.20
CA LEU A 237 -20.84 -17.02 5.55
C LEU A 237 -22.08 -17.93 5.73
N GLU A 238 -22.78 -18.25 4.64
CA GLU A 238 -23.85 -19.25 4.66
C GLU A 238 -23.31 -20.69 4.83
N ILE A 239 -22.08 -20.95 4.40
CA ILE A 239 -21.45 -22.28 4.42
C ILE A 239 -20.56 -22.47 5.63
N ALA A 240 -19.81 -21.40 6.01
CA ALA A 240 -18.83 -21.44 7.09
C ALA A 240 -19.13 -20.37 8.15
N GLY A 241 -18.89 -20.69 9.42
CA GLY A 241 -18.93 -19.69 10.48
C GLY A 241 -17.91 -18.58 10.26
N PRO A 242 -18.09 -17.39 10.87
CA PRO A 242 -17.25 -16.22 10.62
C PRO A 242 -15.75 -16.46 10.80
N GLY A 243 -15.35 -17.19 11.85
CA GLY A 243 -13.96 -17.54 12.11
C GLY A 243 -13.39 -18.48 11.04
N ASP A 244 -14.15 -19.48 10.61
CA ASP A 244 -13.75 -20.42 9.56
C ASP A 244 -13.66 -19.74 8.20
N ALA A 245 -14.60 -18.83 7.89
CA ALA A 245 -14.57 -18.02 6.67
C ALA A 245 -13.32 -17.11 6.65
N ALA A 246 -13.02 -16.41 7.76
CA ALA A 246 -11.83 -15.58 7.88
C ALA A 246 -10.53 -16.40 7.77
N ALA A 247 -10.47 -17.56 8.41
CA ALA A 247 -9.32 -18.47 8.33
C ALA A 247 -9.11 -18.97 6.90
N THR A 248 -10.20 -19.33 6.20
CA THR A 248 -10.17 -19.81 4.83
C THR A 248 -9.75 -18.70 3.86
N ALA A 249 -10.23 -17.46 4.07
CA ALA A 249 -9.82 -16.30 3.30
C ALA A 249 -8.32 -16.03 3.47
N CYS A 250 -7.79 -16.05 4.70
CA CYS A 250 -6.36 -15.91 4.96
C CYS A 250 -5.53 -16.97 4.19
N ALA A 251 -5.99 -18.21 4.18
CA ALA A 251 -5.30 -19.29 3.47
C ALA A 251 -5.33 -19.12 1.95
N ALA A 252 -6.44 -18.68 1.38
CA ALA A 252 -6.57 -18.43 -0.07
C ALA A 252 -5.70 -17.27 -0.53
N ILE A 253 -5.69 -16.14 0.22
CA ILE A 253 -4.83 -14.98 -0.04
C ILE A 253 -3.35 -15.39 0.02
N ALA A 254 -2.95 -16.14 1.05
CA ALA A 254 -1.58 -16.60 1.22
C ALA A 254 -1.11 -17.49 0.05
N ASP A 255 -1.96 -18.39 -0.42
CA ASP A 255 -1.66 -19.24 -1.58
C ASP A 255 -1.40 -18.43 -2.85
N LEU A 256 -2.26 -17.45 -3.12
CA LEU A 256 -2.12 -16.59 -4.29
C LEU A 256 -0.88 -15.72 -4.20
N ALA A 257 -0.64 -15.13 -3.03
CA ALA A 257 0.55 -14.31 -2.80
C ALA A 257 1.83 -15.10 -3.04
N VAL A 258 1.94 -16.30 -2.46
CA VAL A 258 3.11 -17.17 -2.63
C VAL A 258 3.25 -17.68 -4.07
N ALA A 259 2.14 -18.05 -4.73
CA ALA A 259 2.16 -18.47 -6.13
C ALA A 259 2.62 -17.34 -7.09
N ALA A 260 2.51 -16.10 -6.65
CA ALA A 260 2.98 -14.93 -7.40
C ALA A 260 4.48 -14.66 -7.27
N LEU A 261 5.19 -15.36 -6.38
CA LEU A 261 6.61 -15.13 -6.08
C LEU A 261 7.52 -16.15 -6.78
N PRO A 262 8.73 -15.70 -7.22
CA PRO A 262 9.81 -16.63 -7.50
C PRO A 262 10.19 -17.43 -6.25
N ARG A 263 10.70 -18.64 -6.44
CA ARG A 263 11.07 -19.50 -5.33
C ARG A 263 12.38 -19.08 -4.63
N GLU A 264 13.24 -18.37 -5.34
CA GLU A 264 14.52 -17.90 -4.83
C GLU A 264 14.38 -16.51 -4.23
N GLY A 265 15.11 -16.27 -3.15
CA GLY A 265 15.13 -14.99 -2.45
C GLY A 265 14.18 -14.92 -1.23
N PRO A 266 14.53 -14.09 -0.25
CA PRO A 266 13.71 -13.87 0.93
C PRO A 266 12.46 -13.04 0.62
N VAL A 267 11.46 -13.22 1.46
CA VAL A 267 10.19 -12.50 1.39
C VAL A 267 10.06 -11.59 2.61
N LEU A 268 9.69 -10.34 2.37
CA LEU A 268 9.31 -9.36 3.39
C LEU A 268 7.80 -9.18 3.36
N LEU A 269 7.14 -9.42 4.50
CA LEU A 269 5.71 -9.14 4.67
C LEU A 269 5.52 -7.73 5.23
N LEU A 270 4.76 -6.91 4.53
CA LEU A 270 4.52 -5.51 4.84
C LEU A 270 3.02 -5.18 4.69
N GLY A 271 2.64 -3.97 5.10
CA GLY A 271 1.24 -3.54 5.13
C GLY A 271 0.49 -3.97 6.38
N GLY A 272 -0.69 -3.40 6.60
CA GLY A 272 -1.48 -3.64 7.80
C GLY A 272 -1.88 -5.10 8.02
N GLY A 273 -2.11 -5.86 6.95
CA GLY A 273 -2.43 -7.29 7.01
C GLY A 273 -1.30 -8.18 7.53
N ALA A 274 -0.05 -7.69 7.56
CA ALA A 274 1.07 -8.41 8.17
C ALA A 274 0.91 -8.56 9.70
N ARG A 275 0.05 -7.77 10.34
CA ARG A 275 -0.33 -7.90 11.76
C ARG A 275 -1.35 -9.00 12.01
N ASN A 276 -2.05 -9.47 10.97
CA ASN A 276 -3.00 -10.57 11.10
C ASN A 276 -2.23 -11.90 11.26
N GLY A 277 -2.18 -12.41 12.49
CA GLY A 277 -1.41 -13.61 12.84
C GLY A 277 -1.85 -14.85 12.05
N ARG A 278 -3.14 -14.94 11.66
CA ARG A 278 -3.60 -16.05 10.82
C ARG A 278 -3.06 -15.93 9.41
N LEU A 279 -3.11 -14.77 8.81
CA LEU A 279 -2.62 -14.54 7.45
C LEU A 279 -1.11 -14.79 7.37
N GLU A 280 -0.33 -14.29 8.35
CA GLU A 280 1.10 -14.57 8.44
C GLU A 280 1.38 -16.07 8.55
N ARG A 281 0.66 -16.78 9.43
CA ARG A 281 0.81 -18.25 9.60
C ARG A 281 0.53 -19.01 8.32
N GLU A 282 -0.56 -18.67 7.63
CA GLU A 282 -0.90 -19.32 6.37
C GLU A 282 0.10 -18.99 5.27
N PHE A 283 0.62 -17.76 5.24
CA PHE A 283 1.66 -17.36 4.31
C PHE A 283 2.95 -18.18 4.53
N ARG A 284 3.43 -18.27 5.76
CA ARG A 284 4.63 -19.09 6.10
C ARG A 284 4.41 -20.56 5.73
N ARG A 285 3.21 -21.10 5.97
CA ARG A 285 2.85 -22.46 5.57
C ARG A 285 2.90 -22.64 4.05
N ALA A 286 2.33 -21.72 3.28
CA ALA A 286 2.32 -21.75 1.82
C ALA A 286 3.71 -21.55 1.22
N ALA A 287 4.52 -20.68 1.80
CA ALA A 287 5.91 -20.40 1.40
C ALA A 287 6.84 -21.61 1.61
N GLY A 288 6.50 -22.51 2.53
CA GLY A 288 7.28 -23.72 2.79
C GLY A 288 8.69 -23.39 3.28
N GLN A 289 9.71 -23.71 2.47
CA GLN A 289 11.11 -23.44 2.82
C GLN A 289 11.60 -22.04 2.41
N GLN A 290 10.80 -21.27 1.70
CA GLN A 290 11.17 -19.90 1.34
C GLN A 290 11.26 -19.05 2.60
N ARG A 291 12.36 -18.32 2.74
CA ARG A 291 12.66 -17.54 3.95
C ARG A 291 11.77 -16.32 4.03
N VAL A 292 10.92 -16.26 5.04
CA VAL A 292 10.09 -15.08 5.36
C VAL A 292 10.77 -14.31 6.49
N GLU A 293 11.18 -13.09 6.23
CA GLU A 293 11.95 -12.23 7.14
C GLU A 293 11.10 -11.08 7.67
N SER A 294 11.48 -10.57 8.83
CA SER A 294 10.91 -9.32 9.34
C SER A 294 11.47 -8.13 8.55
N PRO A 295 10.64 -7.16 8.18
CA PRO A 295 11.12 -5.95 7.54
C PRO A 295 11.96 -5.10 8.50
N PRO A 296 12.86 -4.23 7.97
CA PRO A 296 13.70 -3.35 8.79
C PRO A 296 12.95 -2.16 9.40
N MET A 297 11.64 -2.10 9.22
CA MET A 297 10.74 -1.07 9.74
C MET A 297 9.39 -1.68 10.10
N PRO A 298 8.53 -1.00 10.90
CA PRO A 298 7.16 -1.44 11.12
C PRO A 298 6.42 -1.63 9.79
N ALA A 299 5.65 -2.72 9.67
CA ALA A 299 5.00 -3.09 8.41
C ALA A 299 4.04 -1.99 7.90
N GLU A 300 3.37 -1.29 8.82
CA GLU A 300 2.47 -0.17 8.55
C GLU A 300 3.19 1.11 8.09
N ALA A 301 4.49 1.24 8.37
CA ALA A 301 5.28 2.41 7.95
C ALA A 301 5.67 2.38 6.48
N ARG A 302 5.53 1.22 5.79
CA ARG A 302 6.02 1.05 4.42
C ARG A 302 5.50 2.11 3.46
N GLU A 303 4.22 2.40 3.49
CA GLU A 303 3.62 3.36 2.53
C GLU A 303 4.22 4.75 2.71
N ALA A 304 4.29 5.24 3.96
CA ALA A 304 4.91 6.54 4.25
C ALA A 304 6.40 6.56 3.87
N ALA A 305 7.15 5.50 4.17
CA ALA A 305 8.56 5.37 3.80
C ALA A 305 8.76 5.34 2.27
N CYS A 306 7.88 4.63 1.54
CA CYS A 306 7.90 4.63 0.08
C CYS A 306 7.67 6.05 -0.48
N TRP A 307 6.70 6.78 0.05
CA TRP A 307 6.42 8.15 -0.41
C TRP A 307 7.58 9.09 -0.11
N ALA A 308 8.23 8.98 1.06
CA ALA A 308 9.43 9.75 1.36
C ALA A 308 10.56 9.49 0.35
N VAL A 309 10.80 8.22 0.01
CA VAL A 309 11.78 7.84 -1.02
C VAL A 309 11.40 8.37 -2.40
N LEU A 310 10.14 8.20 -2.81
CA LEU A 310 9.68 8.70 -4.12
C LEU A 310 9.77 10.22 -4.21
N GLY A 311 9.48 10.94 -3.11
CA GLY A 311 9.65 12.39 -3.05
C GLY A 311 11.09 12.83 -3.21
N ALA A 312 12.03 12.17 -2.53
CA ALA A 312 13.45 12.45 -2.65
C ALA A 312 13.97 12.17 -4.09
N LEU A 313 13.57 11.05 -4.68
CA LEU A 313 13.91 10.73 -6.08
C LEU A 313 13.32 11.77 -7.06
N ALA A 314 12.11 12.24 -6.78
CA ALA A 314 11.47 13.28 -7.59
C ALA A 314 12.20 14.63 -7.51
N GLU A 315 12.73 15.00 -6.32
CA GLU A 315 13.56 16.19 -6.13
C GLU A 315 14.87 16.08 -6.91
N ASP A 316 15.48 14.90 -6.94
CA ASP A 316 16.69 14.61 -7.72
C ASP A 316 16.41 14.47 -9.24
N GLY A 317 15.15 14.67 -9.68
CA GLY A 317 14.76 14.54 -11.09
C GLY A 317 14.70 13.10 -11.60
N VAL A 318 14.72 12.11 -10.70
CA VAL A 318 14.61 10.69 -11.05
C VAL A 318 13.16 10.31 -11.30
N GLU A 319 12.91 9.55 -12.37
CA GLU A 319 11.58 9.03 -12.66
C GLU A 319 11.12 8.03 -11.60
N VAL A 320 9.98 8.30 -10.97
CA VAL A 320 9.47 7.51 -9.83
C VAL A 320 8.54 6.38 -10.23
N SER A 321 7.93 6.42 -11.41
CA SER A 321 7.14 5.33 -11.96
C SER A 321 7.92 4.55 -13.00
N LEU A 322 7.68 3.25 -13.06
CA LEU A 322 8.41 2.33 -13.92
C LEU A 322 7.56 1.93 -15.14
N PRO A 323 7.99 2.21 -16.38
CA PRO A 323 7.26 1.82 -17.59
C PRO A 323 6.87 0.34 -17.62
N ALA A 324 7.74 -0.54 -17.15
CA ALA A 324 7.49 -1.98 -17.09
C ALA A 324 6.40 -2.38 -16.09
N VAL A 325 6.06 -1.48 -15.15
CA VAL A 325 5.07 -1.73 -14.09
C VAL A 325 3.74 -1.05 -14.42
N THR A 326 3.77 0.22 -14.83
CA THR A 326 2.58 1.03 -15.08
C THR A 326 2.19 1.12 -16.56
N GLY A 327 3.04 0.66 -17.47
CA GLY A 327 2.80 0.72 -18.91
C GLY A 327 2.89 2.13 -19.51
N ARG A 328 3.43 3.12 -18.77
CA ARG A 328 3.54 4.49 -19.23
C ARG A 328 4.57 4.69 -20.35
N GLY A 329 4.41 5.76 -21.10
CA GLY A 329 5.47 6.30 -21.95
C GLY A 329 6.54 7.09 -21.16
N THR A 330 7.32 7.94 -21.83
CA THR A 330 8.28 8.84 -21.18
C THR A 330 7.57 9.99 -20.46
N SER A 331 7.94 10.25 -19.21
CA SER A 331 7.48 11.40 -18.41
C SER A 331 8.68 12.08 -17.77
N ARG A 332 8.68 13.42 -17.71
CA ARG A 332 9.84 14.19 -17.23
C ARG A 332 9.63 14.86 -15.88
N THR A 333 8.41 14.89 -15.33
CA THR A 333 8.16 15.65 -14.09
C THR A 333 7.23 14.86 -13.18
N PRO A 334 7.73 14.20 -12.13
CA PRO A 334 6.88 13.54 -11.16
C PRO A 334 6.29 14.54 -10.17
N GLY A 335 4.96 14.45 -9.96
CA GLY A 335 4.25 15.09 -8.87
C GLY A 335 3.88 16.57 -9.04
N LEU A 336 3.04 17.04 -8.12
CA LEU A 336 2.71 18.45 -7.92
C LEU A 336 3.53 19.02 -6.76
N TRP A 337 4.10 20.20 -6.96
CA TRP A 337 4.98 20.85 -6.02
C TRP A 337 4.37 22.12 -5.43
N THR A 338 4.41 22.26 -4.12
CA THR A 338 4.13 23.51 -3.41
C THR A 338 5.41 23.94 -2.68
N ARG A 339 5.93 25.10 -3.04
CA ARG A 339 7.16 25.68 -2.48
C ARG A 339 6.85 26.92 -1.68
#